data_c13243946b59f6a2cecb5a6fa9f22f15
#
_entry.id   c13243946b59f6a2cecb5a6fa9f22f15
#
_cell.length_a   1.000
_cell.length_b   1.000
_cell.length_c   1.000
_cell.angle_alpha   90.00
_cell.angle_beta   90.00
_cell.angle_gamma   90.00
#
_symmetry.space_group_name_H-M   'P 1'
#
loop_
_entity.id
_entity.type
_entity.pdbx_description
1 polymer ?
#
loop_
_entity_poly.entity_id
_entity_poly.type
_entity_poly.pdbx_seq_one_letter_code
_entity_poly.pdbx_strand_id
1 'polypeptide(L)'
;MSYYPDLTPCDYFGFDHQGHLLAVGWLDGTQEYSSGSVTEEDYRHLSMLIETAFQPFHSMGAHQCNLCQFDGVSGNKNIFIPDKGDILVAPELILHYINQHHYLHPKRFITAMRRIESTTTMDYKKQLLANHGQFLLKGNQS
;
A
#
# COMPACT_ATOMS: atom_id res chain seq x y z
N MET A 1 -11.98 1.22 -10.57
CA MET A 1 -10.85 1.35 -9.65
C MET A 1 -11.19 2.31 -8.53
N SER A 2 -10.79 1.97 -7.32
CA SER A 2 -11.13 2.79 -6.15
C SER A 2 -10.10 3.88 -5.93
N TYR A 3 -10.56 5.08 -5.61
CA TYR A 3 -9.70 6.19 -5.23
C TYR A 3 -9.84 6.45 -3.74
N TYR A 4 -8.70 6.63 -3.08
CA TYR A 4 -8.68 7.03 -1.67
C TYR A 4 -7.62 8.11 -1.49
N PRO A 5 -7.97 9.26 -0.90
CA PRO A 5 -6.94 10.23 -0.54
C PRO A 5 -5.93 9.60 0.41
N ASP A 6 -4.69 10.04 0.34
CA ASP A 6 -3.64 9.47 1.19
C ASP A 6 -3.98 9.62 2.67
N LEU A 7 -3.71 8.55 3.42
CA LEU A 7 -3.90 8.47 4.87
C LEU A 7 -5.37 8.58 5.32
N THR A 8 -6.31 8.23 4.42
CA THR A 8 -7.72 8.11 4.79
C THR A 8 -8.10 6.64 4.94
N PRO A 9 -9.17 6.33 5.70
CA PRO A 9 -9.59 4.93 5.86
C PRO A 9 -9.87 4.26 4.52
N CYS A 10 -9.33 3.06 4.35
CA CYS A 10 -9.46 2.28 3.12
C CYS A 10 -10.42 1.13 3.34
N ASP A 11 -11.59 1.19 2.74
CA ASP A 11 -12.62 0.15 2.87
C ASP A 11 -12.70 -0.77 1.65
N TYR A 12 -11.70 -0.70 0.78
CA TYR A 12 -11.64 -1.49 -0.44
C TYR A 12 -11.84 -2.99 -0.21
N PHE A 13 -11.27 -3.49 0.89
CA PHE A 13 -11.25 -4.92 1.17
C PHE A 13 -12.51 -5.43 1.87
N GLY A 14 -13.39 -4.53 2.28
CA GLY A 14 -14.71 -4.90 2.78
C GLY A 14 -14.77 -5.45 4.19
N PHE A 15 -13.68 -5.43 4.97
CA PHE A 15 -13.77 -5.86 6.36
C PHE A 15 -13.67 -4.69 7.32
N ASP A 16 -14.16 -4.95 8.55
CA ASP A 16 -14.15 -3.95 9.61
C ASP A 16 -12.76 -3.82 10.20
N HIS A 17 -12.11 -2.70 9.95
CA HIS A 17 -10.80 -2.40 10.50
C HIS A 17 -10.85 -1.18 11.44
N GLN A 18 -12.06 -0.72 11.77
CA GLN A 18 -12.31 0.37 12.73
C GLN A 18 -11.49 1.65 12.41
N GLY A 19 -11.24 1.92 11.14
CA GLY A 19 -10.49 3.10 10.73
C GLY A 19 -8.98 2.98 10.85
N HIS A 20 -8.45 1.81 11.19
CA HIS A 20 -7.02 1.61 11.34
C HIS A 20 -6.30 1.23 10.04
N LEU A 21 -7.03 0.98 8.97
CA LEU A 21 -6.44 0.69 7.65
C LEU A 21 -6.47 1.96 6.81
N LEU A 22 -5.31 2.56 6.57
CA LEU A 22 -5.19 3.84 5.88
C LEU A 22 -4.60 3.64 4.49
N ALA A 23 -5.19 4.31 3.50
CA ALA A 23 -4.77 4.19 2.10
C ALA A 23 -3.54 5.05 1.81
N VAL A 24 -2.64 4.53 0.96
CA VAL A 24 -1.51 5.30 0.41
C VAL A 24 -1.34 4.90 -1.05
N GLY A 25 -1.32 5.88 -1.95
CA GLY A 25 -1.07 5.61 -3.36
C GLY A 25 -2.23 5.01 -4.13
N TRP A 26 -3.46 5.22 -3.69
CA TRP A 26 -4.67 4.79 -4.40
C TRP A 26 -5.15 5.93 -5.30
N LEU A 27 -4.47 6.14 -6.42
CA LEU A 27 -4.66 7.32 -7.28
C LEU A 27 -5.74 7.12 -8.34
N ASP A 28 -6.28 8.26 -8.80
CA ASP A 28 -7.25 8.30 -9.89
C ASP A 28 -6.90 9.49 -10.78
N GLY A 29 -6.99 9.32 -12.10
CA GLY A 29 -6.62 10.35 -13.06
C GLY A 29 -7.44 11.63 -12.98
N THR A 30 -8.59 11.60 -12.29
CA THR A 30 -9.47 12.78 -12.13
C THR A 30 -9.19 13.54 -10.84
N GLN A 31 -8.28 13.06 -10.00
CA GLN A 31 -7.99 13.63 -8.68
C GLN A 31 -6.56 14.09 -8.59
N GLU A 32 -6.35 15.17 -7.85
CA GLU A 32 -4.99 15.65 -7.58
C GLU A 32 -4.27 14.72 -6.61
N TYR A 33 -2.96 14.69 -6.71
CA TYR A 33 -2.12 13.90 -5.81
C TYR A 33 -0.80 14.63 -5.58
N SER A 34 -0.11 14.25 -4.49
CA SER A 34 1.18 14.85 -4.15
C SER A 34 2.24 14.47 -5.19
N SER A 35 2.98 15.44 -5.68
CA SER A 35 4.03 15.23 -6.69
C SER A 35 5.40 15.57 -6.12
N GLY A 36 6.41 14.84 -6.57
CA GLY A 36 7.78 15.10 -6.15
C GLY A 36 8.70 13.96 -6.56
N SER A 37 9.89 13.94 -5.98
CA SER A 37 10.90 12.94 -6.28
C SER A 37 11.07 11.99 -5.11
N VAL A 38 11.12 10.70 -5.41
CA VAL A 38 11.43 9.65 -4.44
C VAL A 38 12.84 9.18 -4.74
N THR A 39 13.67 9.00 -3.70
CA THR A 39 15.04 8.54 -3.91
C THR A 39 15.04 7.14 -4.49
N GLU A 40 16.08 6.82 -5.26
CA GLU A 40 16.22 5.49 -5.83
C GLU A 40 16.29 4.42 -4.74
N GLU A 41 16.94 4.74 -3.63
CA GLU A 41 17.04 3.84 -2.49
C GLU A 41 15.66 3.49 -1.91
N ASP A 42 14.82 4.49 -1.71
CA ASP A 42 13.45 4.27 -1.21
C ASP A 42 12.62 3.48 -2.21
N TYR A 43 12.75 3.81 -3.50
CA TYR A 43 12.02 3.10 -4.55
C TYR A 43 12.40 1.61 -4.58
N ARG A 44 13.69 1.32 -4.51
CA ARG A 44 14.18 -0.06 -4.50
C ARG A 44 13.72 -0.83 -3.28
N HIS A 45 13.75 -0.17 -2.13
CA HIS A 45 13.31 -0.80 -0.88
C HIS A 45 11.82 -1.14 -0.95
N LEU A 46 11.01 -0.19 -1.40
CA LEU A 46 9.57 -0.42 -1.55
C LEU A 46 9.29 -1.53 -2.56
N SER A 47 10.02 -1.54 -3.67
CA SER A 47 9.89 -2.58 -4.68
C SER A 47 10.17 -3.97 -4.11
N MET A 48 11.23 -4.09 -3.32
CA MET A 48 11.58 -5.34 -2.66
C MET A 48 10.50 -5.78 -1.68
N LEU A 49 9.97 -4.85 -0.89
CA LEU A 49 8.91 -5.17 0.07
C LEU A 49 7.65 -5.65 -0.65
N ILE A 50 7.27 -5.02 -1.75
CA ILE A 50 6.08 -5.42 -2.52
C ILE A 50 6.27 -6.78 -3.16
N GLU A 51 7.48 -7.06 -3.67
CA GLU A 51 7.77 -8.33 -4.32
C GLU A 51 7.52 -9.51 -3.39
N THR A 52 7.86 -9.37 -2.11
CA THR A 52 7.71 -10.41 -1.11
C THR A 52 6.52 -10.17 -0.18
N ALA A 53 5.64 -9.23 -0.52
CA ALA A 53 4.57 -8.80 0.38
C ALA A 53 3.62 -9.93 0.75
N PHE A 54 3.28 -9.96 2.03
CA PHE A 54 2.27 -10.87 2.56
C PHE A 54 0.91 -10.53 1.96
N GLN A 55 0.26 -11.54 1.36
CA GLN A 55 -1.07 -11.39 0.76
C GLN A 55 -2.07 -12.15 1.63
N PRO A 56 -2.74 -11.48 2.57
CA PRO A 56 -3.61 -12.16 3.54
C PRO A 56 -4.89 -12.74 2.92
N PHE A 57 -5.22 -12.33 1.70
CA PHE A 57 -6.40 -12.82 0.99
C PHE A 57 -6.17 -12.69 -0.51
N HIS A 58 -6.98 -13.40 -1.28
CA HIS A 58 -6.88 -13.33 -2.73
C HIS A 58 -7.34 -11.97 -3.23
N SER A 59 -6.67 -11.49 -4.27
CA SER A 59 -7.01 -10.23 -4.90
C SER A 59 -8.45 -10.24 -5.41
N MET A 60 -9.13 -9.12 -5.26
CA MET A 60 -10.48 -8.92 -5.79
C MET A 60 -10.44 -8.40 -7.23
N GLY A 61 -9.34 -8.63 -7.93
CA GLY A 61 -9.13 -8.17 -9.29
C GLY A 61 -7.90 -7.29 -9.39
N ALA A 62 -7.46 -7.04 -10.60
CA ALA A 62 -6.31 -6.18 -10.84
C ALA A 62 -6.73 -4.72 -10.91
N HIS A 63 -5.88 -3.84 -10.37
CA HIS A 63 -6.01 -2.40 -10.57
C HIS A 63 -5.27 -2.02 -11.83
N GLN A 64 -5.86 -1.13 -12.61
CA GLN A 64 -5.20 -0.58 -13.80
C GLN A 64 -4.97 0.90 -13.58
N CYS A 65 -3.80 1.38 -13.98
CA CYS A 65 -3.47 2.80 -13.90
C CYS A 65 -4.34 3.58 -14.89
N ASN A 66 -5.10 4.55 -14.40
CA ASN A 66 -5.90 5.43 -15.27
C ASN A 66 -5.28 6.82 -15.42
N LEU A 67 -4.04 7.00 -14.96
CA LEU A 67 -3.26 8.22 -15.19
C LEU A 67 -2.52 8.15 -16.53
N CYS A 68 -2.32 6.95 -17.07
CA CYS A 68 -1.69 6.76 -18.35
C CYS A 68 -2.60 7.19 -19.50
N GLN A 69 -2.00 7.78 -20.54
CA GLN A 69 -2.75 8.23 -21.71
C GLN A 69 -3.31 7.07 -22.53
N PHE A 70 -2.61 5.95 -22.50
CA PHE A 70 -3.01 4.74 -23.23
C PHE A 70 -3.22 3.58 -22.24
N ASP A 71 -3.11 2.36 -22.72
CA ASP A 71 -3.31 1.19 -21.87
C ASP A 71 -2.36 1.24 -20.68
N GLY A 72 -2.94 1.39 -19.49
CA GLY A 72 -2.17 1.49 -18.27
C GLY A 72 -1.68 0.14 -17.76
N VAL A 73 -0.61 0.19 -17.00
CA VAL A 73 -0.07 -0.98 -16.30
C VAL A 73 -1.09 -1.43 -15.25
N SER A 74 -1.22 -2.74 -15.05
CA SER A 74 -2.09 -3.30 -13.99
C SER A 74 -1.28 -4.01 -12.92
N GLY A 75 -1.84 -4.09 -11.72
CA GLY A 75 -1.26 -4.82 -10.61
C GLY A 75 -2.33 -5.31 -9.67
N ASN A 76 -2.05 -6.38 -8.93
CA ASN A 76 -3.03 -6.98 -8.03
C ASN A 76 -2.50 -7.27 -6.62
N LYS A 77 -1.25 -6.92 -6.34
CA LYS A 77 -0.69 -7.07 -5.00
C LYS A 77 -0.92 -5.81 -4.18
N ASN A 78 -0.87 -5.96 -2.87
CA ASN A 78 -0.96 -4.85 -1.94
C ASN A 78 0.09 -5.06 -0.86
N ILE A 79 0.62 -3.95 -0.32
CA ILE A 79 1.55 -4.02 0.79
C ILE A 79 0.92 -3.36 2.01
N PHE A 80 1.09 -3.99 3.18
CA PHE A 80 0.56 -3.52 4.45
C PHE A 80 1.72 -3.13 5.35
N ILE A 81 1.81 -1.86 5.72
CA ILE A 81 2.90 -1.32 6.53
C ILE A 81 2.35 -0.90 7.89
N PRO A 82 2.71 -1.58 8.99
CA PRO A 82 2.24 -1.18 10.32
C PRO A 82 2.96 0.09 10.79
N ASP A 83 2.20 1.01 11.38
CA ASP A 83 2.75 2.25 11.90
C ASP A 83 1.83 2.92 12.91
N LYS A 84 2.34 3.17 14.11
CA LYS A 84 1.69 3.99 15.16
C LYS A 84 0.21 3.65 15.42
N GLY A 85 -0.10 2.38 15.50
CA GLY A 85 -1.45 1.90 15.77
C GLY A 85 -2.33 1.72 14.56
N ASP A 86 -1.80 1.99 13.37
CA ASP A 86 -2.52 1.85 12.10
C ASP A 86 -1.76 0.95 11.14
N ILE A 87 -2.43 0.55 10.08
CA ILE A 87 -1.84 -0.18 8.97
C ILE A 87 -1.98 0.68 7.72
N LEU A 88 -0.85 0.99 7.08
CA LEU A 88 -0.84 1.74 5.83
C LEU A 88 -0.86 0.73 4.68
N VAL A 89 -1.85 0.81 3.79
CA VAL A 89 -1.96 -0.12 2.67
C VAL A 89 -1.76 0.60 1.35
N ALA A 90 -0.86 0.08 0.52
CA ALA A 90 -0.57 0.61 -0.80
C ALA A 90 -0.73 -0.47 -1.86
N PRO A 91 -1.27 -0.14 -3.04
CA PRO A 91 -1.35 -1.09 -4.13
C PRO A 91 0.01 -1.25 -4.81
N GLU A 92 0.21 -2.35 -5.50
CA GLU A 92 1.42 -2.59 -6.29
C GLU A 92 1.67 -1.46 -7.30
N LEU A 93 0.62 -0.86 -7.82
CA LEU A 93 0.71 0.24 -8.77
C LEU A 93 1.42 1.47 -8.20
N ILE A 94 1.60 1.56 -6.89
CA ILE A 94 2.33 2.68 -6.29
C ILE A 94 3.72 2.84 -6.92
N LEU A 95 4.37 1.73 -7.28
CA LEU A 95 5.68 1.76 -7.94
C LEU A 95 5.61 2.44 -9.30
N HIS A 96 4.57 2.13 -10.06
CA HIS A 96 4.33 2.75 -11.36
C HIS A 96 4.01 4.23 -11.21
N TYR A 97 3.20 4.60 -10.23
CA TYR A 97 2.84 6.00 -9.97
C TYR A 97 4.09 6.81 -9.62
N ILE A 98 4.96 6.28 -8.79
CA ILE A 98 6.21 6.95 -8.41
C ILE A 98 7.11 7.12 -9.63
N ASN A 99 7.28 6.05 -10.42
CA ASN A 99 8.23 6.04 -11.53
C ASN A 99 7.75 6.83 -12.74
N GLN A 100 6.47 6.74 -13.09
CA GLN A 100 5.94 7.31 -14.34
C GLN A 100 5.11 8.58 -14.12
N HIS A 101 4.54 8.77 -12.96
CA HIS A 101 3.62 9.89 -12.72
C HIS A 101 4.07 10.82 -11.61
N HIS A 102 5.33 10.69 -11.18
CA HIS A 102 5.97 11.56 -10.19
C HIS A 102 5.21 11.65 -8.86
N TYR A 103 4.50 10.58 -8.51
CA TYR A 103 3.80 10.53 -7.22
C TYR A 103 4.80 10.51 -6.06
N LEU A 104 4.55 11.37 -5.06
CA LEU A 104 5.32 11.40 -3.83
C LEU A 104 4.43 10.92 -2.69
N HIS A 105 4.74 9.74 -2.15
CA HIS A 105 3.97 9.20 -1.04
C HIS A 105 4.18 10.01 0.24
N PRO A 106 3.22 9.95 1.20
CA PRO A 106 3.31 10.73 2.43
C PRO A 106 4.58 10.41 3.23
N LYS A 107 5.09 11.41 3.92
CA LYS A 107 6.27 11.25 4.76
C LYS A 107 6.10 10.16 5.80
N ARG A 108 4.89 10.02 6.36
CA ARG A 108 4.57 8.95 7.31
C ARG A 108 4.81 7.57 6.69
N PHE A 109 4.41 7.37 5.44
CA PHE A 109 4.61 6.11 4.73
C PHE A 109 6.10 5.85 4.50
N ILE A 110 6.84 6.87 4.09
CA ILE A 110 8.30 6.76 3.85
C ILE A 110 9.01 6.30 5.13
N THR A 111 8.71 6.95 6.24
CA THR A 111 9.33 6.62 7.52
C THR A 111 8.98 5.22 7.98
N ALA A 112 7.70 4.84 7.86
CA ALA A 112 7.24 3.52 8.28
C ALA A 112 7.84 2.42 7.41
N MET A 113 7.86 2.64 6.09
CA MET A 113 8.43 1.69 5.13
C MET A 113 9.91 1.41 5.41
N ARG A 114 10.67 2.44 5.76
CA ARG A 114 12.10 2.31 6.03
C ARG A 114 12.40 1.42 7.23
N ARG A 115 11.46 1.30 8.17
CA ARG A 115 11.63 0.46 9.36
C ARG A 115 11.43 -1.02 9.07
N ILE A 116 10.79 -1.36 7.96
CA ILE A 116 10.48 -2.75 7.62
C ILE A 116 11.61 -3.31 6.78
N GLU A 117 12.37 -4.25 7.33
CA GLU A 117 13.45 -4.90 6.57
C GLU A 117 12.91 -5.89 5.56
N SER A 118 11.87 -6.64 5.95
CA SER A 118 11.27 -7.64 5.07
C SER A 118 9.87 -7.97 5.57
N THR A 119 8.97 -8.28 4.63
CA THR A 119 7.61 -8.70 4.96
C THR A 119 7.52 -10.21 5.21
N THR A 120 8.64 -10.92 5.16
CA THR A 120 8.67 -12.38 5.37
C THR A 120 9.05 -12.77 6.79
N THR A 121 9.36 -11.82 7.66
CA THR A 121 9.85 -12.08 9.01
C THR A 121 8.72 -12.19 10.02
N MET A 122 9.01 -12.88 11.11
CA MET A 122 8.11 -12.94 12.26
C MET A 122 7.93 -11.57 12.91
N ASP A 123 8.98 -10.76 12.90
CA ASP A 123 8.92 -9.40 13.44
C ASP A 123 7.88 -8.56 12.72
N TYR A 124 7.80 -8.67 11.40
CA TYR A 124 6.78 -7.99 10.61
C TYR A 124 5.38 -8.38 11.06
N LYS A 125 5.13 -9.68 11.26
CA LYS A 125 3.82 -10.16 11.73
C LYS A 125 3.50 -9.63 13.13
N LYS A 126 4.49 -9.59 14.01
CA LYS A 126 4.31 -9.04 15.35
C LYS A 126 3.94 -7.56 15.30
N GLN A 127 4.56 -6.80 14.39
CA GLN A 127 4.24 -5.39 14.22
C GLN A 127 2.83 -5.19 13.67
N LEU A 128 2.38 -6.05 12.76
CA LEU A 128 0.99 -6.00 12.28
C LEU A 128 0.02 -6.17 13.44
N LEU A 129 0.25 -7.17 14.29
CA LEU A 129 -0.61 -7.42 15.45
C LEU A 129 -0.59 -6.25 16.43
N ALA A 130 0.58 -5.66 16.65
CA ALA A 130 0.73 -4.55 17.59
C ALA A 130 0.04 -3.26 17.09
N ASN A 131 -0.29 -3.18 15.80
CA ASN A 131 -0.87 -2.00 15.18
C ASN A 131 -2.28 -2.25 14.65
N HIS A 132 -3.03 -3.12 15.31
CA HIS A 132 -4.43 -3.44 14.97
C HIS A 132 -4.58 -4.22 13.66
N GLY A 133 -3.56 -4.97 13.28
CA GLY A 133 -3.56 -5.77 12.06
C GLY A 133 -4.13 -7.17 12.19
N GLN A 134 -4.81 -7.49 13.29
CA GLN A 134 -5.37 -8.82 13.52
C GLN A 134 -6.28 -9.28 12.40
N PHE A 135 -7.06 -8.36 11.83
CA PHE A 135 -8.00 -8.68 10.75
C PHE A 135 -7.28 -9.21 9.51
N LEU A 136 -6.03 -8.80 9.27
CA LEU A 136 -5.24 -9.29 8.14
C LEU A 136 -4.85 -10.75 8.31
N LEU A 137 -4.60 -11.16 9.54
CA LEU A 137 -4.17 -12.52 9.84
C LEU A 137 -5.37 -13.46 9.98
N LYS A 138 -6.52 -12.95 10.37
CA LYS A 138 -7.75 -13.74 10.52
C LYS A 138 -8.53 -13.87 9.21
N GLY A 139 -8.36 -12.93 8.29
CA GLY A 139 -9.11 -12.91 7.04
C GLY A 139 -8.92 -14.14 6.18
N ASN A 140 -7.83 -14.87 6.37
CA ASN A 140 -7.53 -16.09 5.64
C ASN A 140 -8.09 -17.36 6.27
N GLN A 141 -8.79 -17.25 7.37
CA GLN A 141 -9.24 -18.38 8.16
C GLN A 141 -10.72 -18.70 7.99
N SER A 142 -11.30 -18.21 6.96
CA SER A 142 -12.72 -18.47 6.71
C SER A 142 -12.98 -19.94 6.37
#